data_1e974d88ea7faddbbc430964b1d7548f
#
_entry.id   1e974d88ea7faddbbc430964b1d7548f
#
_cell.length_a   1.000
_cell.length_b   1.000
_cell.length_c   1.000
_cell.angle_alpha   90.00
_cell.angle_beta   90.00
_cell.angle_gamma   90.00
#
_symmetry.space_group_name_H-M   'P 1'
#
loop_
_entity.id
_entity.type
_entity.pdbx_description
1 polymer ?
#
loop_
_entity_poly.entity_id
_entity_poly.type
_entity_poly.pdbx_seq_one_letter_code
_entity_poly.pdbx_strand_id
1 'polypeptide(L)'
;MRPIILLSCIFFSSVLGALAQSGDALAVRRILERYTETLGGPRAVEALSSLSIEGTQSQNGKSYEFLMRKKRPNSIRYRLNAGDTSIVCGYNGRVGWQRTKVGGEVTIVDLSSDQLAVLRDEAEFDSPLFRHLEKSWNAITLLEKELVDGEYVNVLEVTKFGKPFAHYHLNARSGLILKRVRLNADGSAGLETHYRDYRAVDGYQFAFEVENRLGDQEVSLVQIHTIEVNPGLLSFYFEKPRN
;
A
#
# COMPACT_ATOMS: atom_id res chain seq x y z
N MET A 1 30.60 52.37 40.83
CA MET A 1 31.26 51.88 39.61
C MET A 1 30.92 50.41 39.49
N ARG A 2 30.09 50.06 38.56
CA ARG A 2 29.70 48.66 38.21
C ARG A 2 30.41 48.27 36.93
N PRO A 3 30.91 47.06 36.75
CA PRO A 3 31.08 46.51 35.42
C PRO A 3 29.96 45.53 35.07
N ILE A 4 29.45 45.74 33.91
CA ILE A 4 28.56 44.92 33.11
C ILE A 4 29.38 43.75 32.58
N ILE A 5 28.88 42.52 32.77
CA ILE A 5 29.31 41.33 32.00
C ILE A 5 28.15 40.87 31.16
N LEU A 6 28.32 41.02 29.84
CA LEU A 6 27.42 40.61 28.78
C LEU A 6 27.55 39.11 28.50
N LEU A 7 26.47 38.49 28.51
CA LEU A 7 25.80 37.56 27.58
C LEU A 7 26.58 37.13 26.33
N SER A 8 26.90 35.85 26.23
CA SER A 8 27.16 35.18 24.95
C SER A 8 26.97 33.67 25.13
N CYS A 9 25.76 33.20 25.04
CA CYS A 9 25.43 31.78 24.88
C CYS A 9 24.00 31.62 24.34
N ILE A 10 23.74 32.02 23.10
CA ILE A 10 22.55 31.58 22.36
C ILE A 10 22.92 31.67 20.88
N PHE A 11 23.42 30.56 20.28
CA PHE A 11 23.38 30.37 18.81
C PHE A 11 23.88 28.99 18.37
N PHE A 12 23.81 27.95 19.23
CA PHE A 12 24.28 26.63 18.81
C PHE A 12 23.19 25.57 18.63
N SER A 13 21.92 25.83 19.04
CA SER A 13 20.87 24.83 18.99
C SER A 13 20.10 24.75 17.66
N SER A 14 20.13 25.78 16.83
CA SER A 14 19.39 25.81 15.57
C SER A 14 20.11 25.11 14.40
N VAL A 15 21.41 25.02 14.43
CA VAL A 15 22.21 24.38 13.37
C VAL A 15 22.18 22.85 13.47
N LEU A 16 22.19 22.30 14.70
CA LEU A 16 22.05 20.84 14.87
C LEU A 16 20.69 20.31 14.41
N GLY A 17 19.61 21.03 14.67
CA GLY A 17 18.27 20.64 14.22
C GLY A 17 18.13 20.62 12.69
N ALA A 18 18.71 21.62 12.01
CA ALA A 18 18.68 21.68 10.54
C ALA A 18 19.54 20.59 9.88
N LEU A 19 20.66 20.20 10.49
CA LEU A 19 21.51 19.11 10.00
C LEU A 19 20.86 17.73 10.21
N ALA A 20 20.17 17.51 11.33
CA ALA A 20 19.43 16.28 11.59
C ALA A 20 18.28 16.12 10.59
N GLN A 21 17.44 17.14 10.38
CA GLN A 21 16.37 17.10 9.39
C GLN A 21 16.87 16.88 7.96
N SER A 22 18.03 17.42 7.58
CA SER A 22 18.61 17.18 6.26
C SER A 22 19.15 15.74 6.11
N GLY A 23 19.67 15.16 7.20
CA GLY A 23 20.14 13.77 7.25
C GLY A 23 18.99 12.77 7.06
N ASP A 24 17.88 12.98 7.74
CA ASP A 24 16.69 12.13 7.65
C ASP A 24 16.04 12.20 6.26
N ALA A 25 15.93 13.37 5.67
CA ALA A 25 15.42 13.55 4.31
C ALA A 25 16.28 12.81 3.26
N LEU A 26 17.61 12.84 3.42
CA LEU A 26 18.53 12.12 2.54
C LEU A 26 18.43 10.60 2.74
N ALA A 27 18.23 10.13 3.98
CA ALA A 27 18.04 8.72 4.29
C ALA A 27 16.72 8.21 3.69
N VAL A 28 15.62 8.93 3.86
CA VAL A 28 14.32 8.61 3.23
C VAL A 28 14.48 8.51 1.72
N ARG A 29 15.11 9.49 1.08
CA ARG A 29 15.34 9.49 -0.37
C ARG A 29 16.07 8.24 -0.82
N ARG A 30 17.17 7.84 -0.18
CA ARG A 30 17.95 6.64 -0.52
C ARG A 30 17.12 5.36 -0.36
N ILE A 31 16.28 5.27 0.66
CA ILE A 31 15.38 4.12 0.88
C ILE A 31 14.38 4.03 -0.27
N LEU A 32 13.77 5.15 -0.67
CA LEU A 32 12.78 5.21 -1.74
C LEU A 32 13.39 4.98 -3.13
N GLU A 33 14.61 5.45 -3.38
CA GLU A 33 15.37 5.14 -4.60
C GLU A 33 15.60 3.62 -4.69
N ARG A 34 16.07 2.98 -3.61
CA ARG A 34 16.26 1.53 -3.56
C ARG A 34 14.95 0.76 -3.79
N TYR A 35 13.87 1.17 -3.12
CA TYR A 35 12.54 0.60 -3.32
C TYR A 35 12.13 0.66 -4.80
N THR A 36 12.27 1.81 -5.43
CA THR A 36 11.91 2.01 -6.83
C THR A 36 12.77 1.16 -7.76
N GLU A 37 14.10 1.10 -7.54
CA GLU A 37 15.01 0.27 -8.31
C GLU A 37 14.65 -1.22 -8.21
N THR A 38 14.29 -1.68 -7.00
CA THR A 38 13.88 -3.07 -6.79
C THR A 38 12.62 -3.43 -7.56
N LEU A 39 11.72 -2.47 -7.78
CA LEU A 39 10.51 -2.65 -8.59
C LEU A 39 10.76 -2.61 -10.12
N GLY A 40 12.01 -2.53 -10.55
CA GLY A 40 12.41 -2.47 -11.95
C GLY A 40 12.86 -1.07 -12.42
N GLY A 41 12.95 -0.12 -11.48
CA GLY A 41 13.34 1.27 -11.72
C GLY A 41 12.19 2.19 -12.13
N PRO A 42 12.42 3.51 -12.15
CA PRO A 42 11.37 4.51 -12.38
C PRO A 42 10.61 4.31 -13.70
N ARG A 43 11.34 4.00 -14.77
CA ARG A 43 10.73 3.80 -16.11
C ARG A 43 9.81 2.58 -16.16
N ALA A 44 10.22 1.47 -15.52
CA ALA A 44 9.39 0.27 -15.45
C ALA A 44 8.12 0.55 -14.65
N VAL A 45 8.24 1.17 -13.46
CA VAL A 45 7.08 1.52 -12.63
C VAL A 45 6.12 2.46 -13.40
N GLU A 46 6.62 3.42 -14.16
CA GLU A 46 5.77 4.30 -14.99
C GLU A 46 5.09 3.57 -16.15
N ALA A 47 5.76 2.59 -16.76
CA ALA A 47 5.22 1.80 -17.86
C ALA A 47 4.16 0.77 -17.40
N LEU A 48 4.12 0.44 -16.11
CA LEU A 48 3.12 -0.45 -15.53
C LEU A 48 1.77 0.26 -15.48
N SER A 49 0.83 -0.13 -16.33
CA SER A 49 -0.47 0.52 -16.50
C SER A 49 -1.66 -0.30 -16.00
N SER A 50 -1.52 -1.62 -15.96
CA SER A 50 -2.57 -2.52 -15.48
C SER A 50 -1.98 -3.85 -14.99
N LEU A 51 -2.74 -4.55 -14.14
CA LEU A 51 -2.41 -5.86 -13.57
C LEU A 51 -3.64 -6.75 -13.57
N SER A 52 -3.46 -8.05 -13.86
CA SER A 52 -4.42 -9.11 -13.55
C SER A 52 -3.72 -10.11 -12.65
N ILE A 53 -4.29 -10.38 -11.48
CA ILE A 53 -3.71 -11.22 -10.43
C ILE A 53 -4.71 -12.29 -10.08
N GLU A 54 -4.32 -13.57 -10.20
CA GLU A 54 -5.13 -14.74 -9.92
C GLU A 54 -4.50 -15.57 -8.80
N GLY A 55 -5.35 -16.18 -7.98
CA GLY A 55 -4.89 -17.00 -6.86
C GLY A 55 -6.04 -17.57 -6.05
N THR A 56 -5.74 -17.89 -4.81
CA THR A 56 -6.71 -18.30 -3.80
C THR A 56 -6.64 -17.36 -2.60
N GLN A 57 -7.78 -17.10 -1.98
CA GLN A 57 -7.88 -16.37 -0.72
C GLN A 57 -8.55 -17.24 0.33
N SER A 58 -7.86 -17.48 1.43
CA SER A 58 -8.43 -18.08 2.63
C SER A 58 -8.93 -16.99 3.56
N GLN A 59 -10.15 -17.10 4.06
CA GLN A 59 -10.74 -16.15 5.01
C GLN A 59 -11.81 -16.85 5.86
N ASN A 60 -11.75 -16.72 7.18
CA ASN A 60 -12.70 -17.35 8.11
C ASN A 60 -12.89 -18.86 7.86
N GLY A 61 -11.79 -19.59 7.62
CA GLY A 61 -11.81 -21.03 7.35
C GLY A 61 -12.40 -21.45 6.01
N LYS A 62 -12.71 -20.51 5.13
CA LYS A 62 -13.18 -20.76 3.76
C LYS A 62 -12.12 -20.36 2.75
N SER A 63 -12.04 -21.13 1.66
CA SER A 63 -11.17 -20.82 0.52
C SER A 63 -12.01 -20.33 -0.67
N TYR A 64 -11.52 -19.28 -1.31
CA TYR A 64 -12.12 -18.64 -2.47
C TYR A 64 -11.15 -18.62 -3.63
N GLU A 65 -11.61 -18.84 -4.85
CA GLU A 65 -10.86 -18.39 -6.02
C GLU A 65 -10.83 -16.87 -6.04
N PHE A 66 -9.63 -16.32 -6.19
CA PHE A 66 -9.37 -14.89 -6.17
C PHE A 66 -8.92 -14.40 -7.53
N LEU A 67 -9.55 -13.34 -8.01
CA LEU A 67 -9.12 -12.60 -9.20
C LEU A 67 -9.19 -11.10 -8.90
N MET A 68 -8.08 -10.43 -9.02
CA MET A 68 -7.99 -8.96 -8.91
C MET A 68 -7.47 -8.37 -10.22
N ARG A 69 -8.11 -7.31 -10.67
CA ARG A 69 -7.64 -6.47 -11.77
C ARG A 69 -7.51 -5.04 -11.33
N LYS A 70 -6.37 -4.45 -11.65
CA LYS A 70 -6.09 -3.03 -11.37
C LYS A 70 -5.71 -2.32 -12.65
N LYS A 71 -6.10 -1.07 -12.77
CA LYS A 71 -5.72 -0.19 -13.88
C LYS A 71 -5.46 1.22 -13.38
N ARG A 72 -4.38 1.80 -13.88
CA ARG A 72 -4.03 3.18 -13.62
C ARG A 72 -5.10 4.16 -14.14
N PRO A 73 -5.40 5.27 -13.43
CA PRO A 73 -4.69 5.69 -12.21
C PRO A 73 -5.21 5.00 -10.93
N ASN A 74 -6.49 4.62 -10.85
CA ASN A 74 -7.14 4.21 -9.60
C ASN A 74 -8.39 3.35 -9.83
N SER A 75 -8.35 2.43 -10.79
CA SER A 75 -9.44 1.48 -11.01
C SER A 75 -9.07 0.10 -10.48
N ILE A 76 -10.00 -0.53 -9.78
CA ILE A 76 -9.85 -1.88 -9.24
C ILE A 76 -11.15 -2.68 -9.39
N ARG A 77 -11.01 -3.96 -9.66
CA ARG A 77 -12.08 -4.94 -9.56
C ARG A 77 -11.50 -6.24 -9.03
N TYR A 78 -12.09 -6.76 -7.97
CA TYR A 78 -11.74 -8.08 -7.48
C TYR A 78 -12.98 -8.99 -7.40
N ARG A 79 -12.75 -10.28 -7.52
CA ARG A 79 -13.78 -11.32 -7.46
C ARG A 79 -13.31 -12.43 -6.52
N LEU A 80 -14.22 -12.89 -5.68
CA LEU A 80 -14.07 -14.07 -4.83
C LEU A 80 -15.18 -15.06 -5.20
N ASN A 81 -14.82 -16.29 -5.52
CA ASN A 81 -15.77 -17.37 -5.82
C ASN A 81 -15.54 -18.55 -4.87
N ALA A 82 -16.62 -19.13 -4.35
CA ALA A 82 -16.60 -20.36 -3.58
C ALA A 82 -17.94 -21.08 -3.78
N GLY A 83 -17.94 -22.20 -4.51
CA GLY A 83 -19.18 -22.92 -4.88
C GLY A 83 -20.20 -22.00 -5.56
N ASP A 84 -21.41 -21.93 -5.02
CA ASP A 84 -22.49 -21.09 -5.58
C ASP A 84 -22.42 -19.61 -5.20
N THR A 85 -21.38 -19.23 -4.42
CA THR A 85 -21.19 -17.85 -3.96
C THR A 85 -20.15 -17.14 -4.82
N SER A 86 -20.50 -15.96 -5.34
CA SER A 86 -19.58 -15.05 -6.03
C SER A 86 -19.75 -13.64 -5.51
N ILE A 87 -18.66 -13.04 -5.05
CA ILE A 87 -18.60 -11.65 -4.59
C ILE A 87 -17.67 -10.90 -5.54
N VAL A 88 -18.18 -9.84 -6.14
CA VAL A 88 -17.40 -8.97 -7.02
C VAL A 88 -17.52 -7.55 -6.49
N CYS A 89 -16.38 -6.91 -6.21
CA CYS A 89 -16.33 -5.48 -5.88
C CYS A 89 -15.55 -4.74 -6.97
N GLY A 90 -16.01 -3.54 -7.32
CA GLY A 90 -15.37 -2.71 -8.32
C GLY A 90 -15.38 -1.23 -7.95
N TYR A 91 -14.36 -0.53 -8.43
CA TYR A 91 -14.23 0.92 -8.37
C TYR A 91 -13.61 1.42 -9.66
N ASN A 92 -14.27 2.38 -10.31
CA ASN A 92 -13.86 2.92 -11.61
C ASN A 92 -13.14 4.28 -11.51
N GLY A 93 -12.72 4.68 -10.30
CA GLY A 93 -12.17 6.01 -10.02
C GLY A 93 -13.22 7.03 -9.51
N ARG A 94 -14.51 6.69 -9.55
CA ARG A 94 -15.63 7.56 -9.12
C ARG A 94 -16.64 6.83 -8.25
N VAL A 95 -17.11 5.68 -8.71
CA VAL A 95 -18.19 4.89 -8.09
C VAL A 95 -17.65 3.54 -7.66
N GLY A 96 -17.93 3.16 -6.41
CA GLY A 96 -17.68 1.83 -5.87
C GLY A 96 -18.97 1.03 -5.75
N TRP A 97 -18.92 -0.24 -6.13
CA TRP A 97 -20.06 -1.14 -6.15
C TRP A 97 -19.68 -2.56 -5.73
N GLN A 98 -20.67 -3.29 -5.24
CA GLN A 98 -20.56 -4.72 -4.97
C GLN A 98 -21.69 -5.49 -5.65
N ARG A 99 -21.35 -6.60 -6.30
CA ARG A 99 -22.29 -7.58 -6.81
C ARG A 99 -22.06 -8.89 -6.05
N THR A 100 -23.12 -9.38 -5.42
CA THR A 100 -23.12 -10.65 -4.72
C THR A 100 -24.07 -11.60 -5.43
N LYS A 101 -23.64 -12.86 -5.65
CA LYS A 101 -24.45 -13.95 -6.13
C LYS A 101 -24.38 -15.08 -5.11
N VAL A 102 -25.54 -15.58 -4.67
CA VAL A 102 -25.66 -16.72 -3.75
C VAL A 102 -26.80 -17.57 -4.22
N GLY A 103 -26.58 -18.87 -4.50
CA GLY A 103 -27.61 -19.80 -4.92
C GLY A 103 -28.43 -19.38 -6.15
N GLY A 104 -27.84 -18.54 -7.03
CA GLY A 104 -28.55 -18.02 -8.22
C GLY A 104 -29.12 -16.60 -8.02
N GLU A 105 -29.40 -16.16 -6.81
CA GLU A 105 -29.87 -14.80 -6.52
C GLU A 105 -28.71 -13.80 -6.67
N VAL A 106 -28.98 -12.68 -7.35
CA VAL A 106 -27.99 -11.63 -7.62
C VAL A 106 -28.45 -10.32 -7.02
N THR A 107 -27.58 -9.71 -6.22
CA THR A 107 -27.76 -8.38 -5.64
C THR A 107 -26.63 -7.46 -6.08
N ILE A 108 -26.94 -6.23 -6.49
CA ILE A 108 -25.96 -5.19 -6.84
C ILE A 108 -26.25 -3.95 -6.01
N VAL A 109 -25.25 -3.51 -5.24
CA VAL A 109 -25.37 -2.35 -4.34
C VAL A 109 -24.21 -1.37 -4.55
N ASP A 110 -24.42 -0.11 -4.23
CA ASP A 110 -23.32 0.84 -4.07
C ASP A 110 -22.65 0.60 -2.72
N LEU A 111 -21.33 0.81 -2.67
CA LEU A 111 -20.59 0.68 -1.42
C LEU A 111 -20.93 1.81 -0.46
N SER A 112 -20.96 1.52 0.84
CA SER A 112 -21.03 2.54 1.89
C SER A 112 -19.78 3.44 1.85
N SER A 113 -19.84 4.61 2.50
CA SER A 113 -18.72 5.55 2.58
C SER A 113 -17.43 4.88 3.08
N ASP A 114 -17.53 4.05 4.11
CA ASP A 114 -16.38 3.39 4.73
C ASP A 114 -15.80 2.30 3.84
N GLN A 115 -16.65 1.46 3.25
CA GLN A 115 -16.23 0.45 2.27
C GLN A 115 -15.59 1.10 1.04
N LEU A 116 -16.17 2.21 0.57
CA LEU A 116 -15.65 2.98 -0.56
C LEU A 116 -14.29 3.60 -0.23
N ALA A 117 -14.08 4.10 0.99
CA ALA A 117 -12.79 4.65 1.42
C ALA A 117 -11.68 3.58 1.35
N VAL A 118 -11.96 2.38 1.88
CA VAL A 118 -11.01 1.25 1.84
C VAL A 118 -10.70 0.86 0.39
N LEU A 119 -11.75 0.69 -0.45
CA LEU A 119 -11.56 0.26 -1.84
C LEU A 119 -10.85 1.32 -2.68
N ARG A 120 -11.07 2.60 -2.41
CA ARG A 120 -10.38 3.73 -3.05
C ARG A 120 -8.87 3.69 -2.77
N ASP A 121 -8.50 3.48 -1.52
CA ASP A 121 -7.09 3.36 -1.13
C ASP A 121 -6.40 2.16 -1.79
N GLU A 122 -7.10 1.01 -1.85
CA GLU A 122 -6.59 -0.17 -2.54
C GLU A 122 -6.56 0.02 -4.07
N ALA A 123 -7.43 0.85 -4.63
CA ALA A 123 -7.46 1.16 -6.05
C ALA A 123 -6.31 2.07 -6.49
N GLU A 124 -5.69 2.85 -5.59
CA GLU A 124 -4.51 3.61 -5.94
C GLU A 124 -3.47 2.67 -6.57
N PHE A 125 -3.13 2.95 -7.83
CA PHE A 125 -2.23 2.07 -8.57
C PHE A 125 -0.79 2.28 -8.11
N ASP A 126 -0.41 3.53 -7.94
CA ASP A 126 0.93 3.89 -7.48
C ASP A 126 1.00 3.86 -5.95
N SER A 127 2.01 3.14 -5.43
CA SER A 127 2.36 3.24 -4.02
C SER A 127 2.57 4.71 -3.62
N PRO A 128 2.13 5.13 -2.42
CA PRO A 128 2.45 6.46 -1.91
C PRO A 128 3.95 6.69 -1.72
N LEU A 129 4.75 5.64 -1.71
CA LEU A 129 6.22 5.70 -1.65
C LEU A 129 6.85 6.05 -3.01
N PHE A 130 6.16 5.75 -4.12
CA PHE A 130 6.64 6.09 -5.45
C PHE A 130 6.31 7.55 -5.76
N ARG A 131 7.31 8.32 -6.26
CA ARG A 131 7.18 9.73 -6.62
C ARG A 131 6.57 10.60 -5.50
N HIS A 132 6.90 10.30 -4.24
CA HIS A 132 6.32 11.01 -3.10
C HIS A 132 6.60 12.52 -3.12
N LEU A 133 7.75 12.95 -3.64
CA LEU A 133 8.09 14.38 -3.75
C LEU A 133 7.19 15.14 -4.72
N GLU A 134 6.53 14.44 -5.65
CA GLU A 134 5.58 15.03 -6.58
C GLU A 134 4.15 15.10 -5.98
N LYS A 135 3.93 14.37 -4.88
CA LYS A 135 2.65 14.31 -4.17
C LYS A 135 2.70 15.20 -2.94
N SER A 136 2.50 16.50 -3.13
CA SER A 136 2.60 17.52 -2.07
C SER A 136 1.70 17.26 -0.84
N TRP A 137 0.70 16.39 -0.97
CA TRP A 137 -0.19 15.99 0.14
C TRP A 137 0.32 14.81 0.97
N ASN A 138 1.41 14.16 0.57
CA ASN A 138 2.04 13.08 1.33
C ASN A 138 3.29 13.61 2.04
N ALA A 139 3.46 13.23 3.31
CA ALA A 139 4.74 13.35 4.01
C ALA A 139 5.24 11.96 4.37
N ILE A 140 6.55 11.76 4.32
CA ILE A 140 7.21 10.50 4.68
C ILE A 140 8.30 10.81 5.70
N THR A 141 8.23 10.12 6.84
CA THR A 141 9.18 10.22 7.94
C THR A 141 9.85 8.86 8.15
N LEU A 142 11.16 8.86 8.33
CA LEU A 142 11.91 7.66 8.74
C LEU A 142 11.78 7.50 10.25
N LEU A 143 11.28 6.36 10.67
CA LEU A 143 11.24 5.92 12.07
C LEU A 143 12.47 5.06 12.39
N GLU A 144 12.53 4.54 13.63
CA GLU A 144 13.58 3.61 14.04
C GLU A 144 13.51 2.31 13.23
N LYS A 145 14.68 1.66 13.08
CA LYS A 145 14.76 0.35 12.44
C LYS A 145 14.18 -0.72 13.34
N GLU A 146 13.50 -1.67 12.74
CA GLU A 146 12.94 -2.82 13.41
C GLU A 146 13.48 -4.14 12.85
N LEU A 147 13.16 -5.25 13.54
CA LEU A 147 13.35 -6.60 13.05
C LEU A 147 11.96 -7.18 12.69
N VAL A 148 11.81 -7.65 11.47
CA VAL A 148 10.60 -8.32 10.98
C VAL A 148 11.02 -9.65 10.37
N ASP A 149 10.54 -10.76 10.92
CA ASP A 149 10.89 -12.13 10.49
C ASP A 149 12.43 -12.37 10.40
N GLY A 150 13.21 -11.77 11.33
CA GLY A 150 14.67 -11.86 11.37
C GLY A 150 15.43 -10.94 10.40
N GLU A 151 14.73 -10.11 9.63
CA GLU A 151 15.29 -9.15 8.69
C GLU A 151 15.24 -7.72 9.25
N TYR A 152 16.34 -6.97 9.11
CA TYR A 152 16.31 -5.54 9.43
C TYR A 152 15.49 -4.76 8.42
N VAL A 153 14.55 -3.96 8.90
CA VAL A 153 13.69 -3.11 8.07
C VAL A 153 13.88 -1.64 8.41
N ASN A 154 13.76 -0.80 7.39
CA ASN A 154 13.54 0.63 7.55
C ASN A 154 12.03 0.87 7.65
N VAL A 155 11.59 1.56 8.69
CA VAL A 155 10.18 1.88 8.89
C VAL A 155 9.92 3.29 8.41
N LEU A 156 9.06 3.43 7.40
CA LEU A 156 8.62 4.72 6.89
C LEU A 156 7.17 4.98 7.31
N GLU A 157 6.95 6.03 8.08
CA GLU A 157 5.61 6.56 8.32
C GLU A 157 5.17 7.42 7.14
N VAL A 158 3.99 7.16 6.62
CA VAL A 158 3.33 7.97 5.59
C VAL A 158 2.12 8.65 6.18
N THR A 159 2.02 9.97 5.98
CA THR A 159 0.80 10.74 6.21
C THR A 159 0.22 11.19 4.88
N LYS A 160 -1.11 11.20 4.77
CA LYS A 160 -1.84 11.74 3.61
C LYS A 160 -2.73 12.90 4.06
N PHE A 161 -2.59 14.05 3.41
CA PHE A 161 -3.35 15.27 3.78
C PHE A 161 -3.22 15.63 5.26
N GLY A 162 -2.03 15.46 5.84
CA GLY A 162 -1.72 15.73 7.23
C GLY A 162 -2.31 14.74 8.24
N LYS A 163 -2.86 13.61 7.80
CA LYS A 163 -3.40 12.54 8.66
C LYS A 163 -2.54 11.28 8.60
N PRO A 164 -2.39 10.54 9.70
CA PRO A 164 -1.77 9.23 9.70
C PRO A 164 -2.38 8.34 8.61
N PHE A 165 -1.54 7.62 7.86
CA PHE A 165 -2.01 6.73 6.81
C PHE A 165 -1.49 5.30 6.99
N ALA A 166 -0.17 5.10 6.98
CA ALA A 166 0.42 3.78 7.14
C ALA A 166 1.89 3.83 7.53
N HIS A 167 2.37 2.78 8.19
CA HIS A 167 3.78 2.44 8.30
C HIS A 167 4.13 1.40 7.22
N TYR A 168 5.25 1.62 6.54
CA TYR A 168 5.82 0.71 5.56
C TYR A 168 7.16 0.20 6.08
N HIS A 169 7.28 -1.11 6.24
CA HIS A 169 8.48 -1.79 6.70
C HIS A 169 9.20 -2.36 5.48
N LEU A 170 10.27 -1.70 5.07
CA LEU A 170 11.05 -2.07 3.89
C LEU A 170 12.33 -2.80 4.32
N ASN A 171 12.57 -3.98 3.77
CA ASN A 171 13.81 -4.70 3.98
C ASN A 171 15.01 -3.80 3.67
N ALA A 172 15.93 -3.65 4.62
CA ALA A 172 17.03 -2.70 4.53
C ALA A 172 18.03 -3.05 3.40
N ARG A 173 18.09 -4.31 2.98
CA ARG A 173 18.98 -4.80 1.93
C ARG A 173 18.31 -4.77 0.56
N SER A 174 17.13 -5.40 0.42
CA SER A 174 16.46 -5.53 -0.87
C SER A 174 15.60 -4.32 -1.25
N GLY A 175 15.12 -3.54 -0.28
CA GLY A 175 14.15 -2.47 -0.51
C GLY A 175 12.70 -2.95 -0.66
N LEU A 176 12.43 -4.27 -0.62
CA LEU A 176 11.08 -4.82 -0.71
C LEU A 176 10.27 -4.50 0.54
N ILE A 177 8.98 -4.25 0.38
CA ILE A 177 8.06 -4.08 1.51
C ILE A 177 7.79 -5.47 2.11
N LEU A 178 8.13 -5.68 3.40
CA LEU A 178 7.80 -6.91 4.10
C LEU A 178 6.47 -6.80 4.85
N LYS A 179 6.15 -5.60 5.35
CA LYS A 179 4.93 -5.35 6.11
C LYS A 179 4.40 -3.95 5.86
N ARG A 180 3.10 -3.79 5.80
CA ARG A 180 2.40 -2.50 5.86
C ARG A 180 1.43 -2.53 7.03
N VAL A 181 1.47 -1.53 7.89
CA VAL A 181 0.50 -1.33 8.96
C VAL A 181 -0.36 -0.12 8.61
N ARG A 182 -1.65 -0.31 8.36
CA ARG A 182 -2.59 0.81 8.21
C ARG A 182 -2.76 1.49 9.56
N LEU A 183 -2.81 2.82 9.55
CA LEU A 183 -3.06 3.58 10.76
C LEU A 183 -4.51 4.05 10.80
N ASN A 184 -5.12 3.96 11.96
CA ASN A 184 -6.41 4.56 12.26
C ASN A 184 -6.28 6.09 12.34
N ALA A 185 -7.41 6.79 12.39
CA ALA A 185 -7.41 8.25 12.45
C ALA A 185 -6.73 8.85 13.70
N ASP A 186 -6.66 8.07 14.78
CA ASP A 186 -5.97 8.41 16.03
C ASP A 186 -4.47 8.03 16.02
N GLY A 187 -3.98 7.47 14.93
CA GLY A 187 -2.60 7.01 14.78
C GLY A 187 -2.33 5.61 15.32
N SER A 188 -3.30 4.95 15.93
CA SER A 188 -3.15 3.57 16.40
C SER A 188 -3.04 2.59 15.22
N ALA A 189 -2.36 1.45 15.46
CA ALA A 189 -2.23 0.39 14.45
C ALA A 189 -3.59 -0.23 14.12
N GLY A 190 -3.86 -0.36 12.82
CA GLY A 190 -5.02 -1.05 12.28
C GLY A 190 -4.62 -2.35 11.58
N LEU A 191 -5.12 -2.55 10.34
CA LEU A 191 -4.83 -3.74 9.56
C LEU A 191 -3.35 -3.81 9.19
N GLU A 192 -2.72 -4.93 9.52
CA GLU A 192 -1.38 -5.30 9.05
C GLU A 192 -1.48 -6.16 7.79
N THR A 193 -0.62 -5.88 6.81
CA THR A 193 -0.47 -6.70 5.61
C THR A 193 0.98 -7.14 5.51
N HIS A 194 1.23 -8.44 5.53
CA HIS A 194 2.55 -9.04 5.35
C HIS A 194 2.70 -9.51 3.90
N TYR A 195 3.87 -9.25 3.30
CA TYR A 195 4.19 -9.58 1.93
C TYR A 195 5.37 -10.56 1.92
N ARG A 196 5.17 -11.74 1.35
CA ARG A 196 6.17 -12.81 1.30
C ARG A 196 6.27 -13.40 -0.11
N ASP A 197 7.22 -14.30 -0.30
CA ASP A 197 7.43 -15.04 -1.56
C ASP A 197 7.50 -14.10 -2.77
N TYR A 198 8.46 -13.16 -2.72
CA TYR A 198 8.67 -12.24 -3.83
C TYR A 198 9.26 -12.95 -5.04
N ARG A 199 8.63 -12.76 -6.20
CA ARG A 199 9.04 -13.33 -7.48
C ARG A 199 9.06 -12.27 -8.56
N ALA A 200 9.98 -12.45 -9.54
CA ALA A 200 10.04 -11.58 -10.70
C ALA A 200 9.00 -12.01 -11.75
N VAL A 201 8.22 -11.06 -12.26
CA VAL A 201 7.31 -11.24 -13.41
C VAL A 201 7.52 -10.06 -14.35
N ASP A 202 7.94 -10.32 -15.59
CA ASP A 202 8.20 -9.29 -16.62
C ASP A 202 9.11 -8.15 -16.14
N GLY A 203 10.09 -8.47 -15.27
CA GLY A 203 11.05 -7.51 -14.73
C GLY A 203 10.57 -6.75 -13.48
N TYR A 204 9.37 -6.99 -13.00
CA TYR A 204 8.82 -6.44 -11.76
C TYR A 204 8.90 -7.44 -10.61
N GLN A 205 9.05 -6.96 -9.39
CA GLN A 205 8.98 -7.79 -8.18
C GLN A 205 7.58 -7.73 -7.57
N PHE A 206 6.94 -8.89 -7.39
CA PHE A 206 5.63 -9.04 -6.76
C PHE A 206 5.69 -10.04 -5.62
N ALA A 207 4.98 -9.76 -4.52
CA ALA A 207 4.73 -10.74 -3.47
C ALA A 207 3.68 -11.75 -3.96
N PHE A 208 3.97 -13.05 -3.81
CA PHE A 208 3.04 -14.13 -4.16
C PHE A 208 2.27 -14.66 -2.96
N GLU A 209 2.63 -14.24 -1.76
CA GLU A 209 1.87 -14.48 -0.55
C GLU A 209 1.59 -13.16 0.16
N VAL A 210 0.31 -12.90 0.45
CA VAL A 210 -0.16 -11.69 1.13
C VAL A 210 -1.08 -12.09 2.27
N GLU A 211 -0.61 -11.89 3.52
CA GLU A 211 -1.36 -12.18 4.74
C GLU A 211 -1.86 -10.88 5.35
N ASN A 212 -3.15 -10.81 5.66
CA ASN A 212 -3.74 -9.71 6.41
C ASN A 212 -4.05 -10.13 7.82
N ARG A 213 -3.68 -9.31 8.80
CA ARG A 213 -3.88 -9.52 10.24
C ARG A 213 -4.53 -8.32 10.91
N LEU A 214 -5.31 -8.57 11.92
CA LEU A 214 -5.81 -7.55 12.83
C LEU A 214 -5.41 -7.94 14.25
N GLY A 215 -4.38 -7.27 14.77
CA GLY A 215 -3.66 -7.76 15.95
C GLY A 215 -3.06 -9.15 15.69
N ASP A 216 -3.28 -10.09 16.60
CA ASP A 216 -2.77 -11.46 16.48
C ASP A 216 -3.62 -12.38 15.59
N GLN A 217 -4.78 -11.89 15.09
CA GLN A 217 -5.70 -12.69 14.29
C GLN A 217 -5.42 -12.55 12.80
N GLU A 218 -5.21 -13.69 12.10
CA GLU A 218 -5.24 -13.73 10.65
C GLU A 218 -6.66 -13.44 10.17
N VAL A 219 -6.80 -12.42 9.32
CA VAL A 219 -8.07 -12.03 8.69
C VAL A 219 -8.22 -12.72 7.33
N SER A 220 -7.14 -12.75 6.55
CA SER A 220 -7.11 -13.43 5.26
C SER A 220 -5.67 -13.73 4.82
N LEU A 221 -5.52 -14.82 4.07
CA LEU A 221 -4.30 -15.19 3.37
C LEU A 221 -4.59 -15.32 1.88
N VAL A 222 -3.88 -14.55 1.05
CA VAL A 222 -3.93 -14.64 -0.41
C VAL A 222 -2.67 -15.33 -0.90
N GLN A 223 -2.84 -16.43 -1.62
CA GLN A 223 -1.79 -17.12 -2.34
C GLN A 223 -1.96 -16.85 -3.84
N ILE A 224 -1.02 -16.13 -4.43
CA ILE A 224 -1.07 -15.72 -5.83
C ILE A 224 -0.45 -16.82 -6.68
N HIS A 225 -1.11 -17.17 -7.78
CA HIS A 225 -0.65 -18.19 -8.72
C HIS A 225 -0.12 -17.55 -10.01
N THR A 226 -0.80 -16.51 -10.50
CA THR A 226 -0.48 -15.86 -11.78
C THR A 226 -0.61 -14.36 -11.66
N ILE A 227 0.33 -13.65 -12.27
CA ILE A 227 0.28 -12.19 -12.47
C ILE A 227 0.52 -11.91 -13.94
N GLU A 228 -0.39 -11.19 -14.57
CA GLU A 228 -0.22 -10.64 -15.92
C GLU A 228 0.05 -9.14 -15.82
N VAL A 229 1.13 -8.71 -16.44
CA VAL A 229 1.54 -7.31 -16.50
C VAL A 229 1.00 -6.69 -17.79
N ASN A 230 0.34 -5.55 -17.65
CA ASN A 230 -0.23 -4.78 -18.76
C ASN A 230 -1.19 -5.58 -19.67
N PRO A 231 -2.17 -6.35 -19.14
CA PRO A 231 -3.09 -7.18 -19.95
C PRO A 231 -4.06 -6.39 -20.82
N GLY A 232 -3.92 -5.08 -20.97
CA GLY A 232 -4.75 -4.28 -21.88
C GLY A 232 -6.20 -4.09 -21.41
N LEU A 233 -6.43 -3.89 -20.11
CA LEU A 233 -7.76 -3.78 -19.53
C LEU A 233 -8.51 -2.53 -20.03
N LEU A 234 -9.75 -2.73 -20.53
CA LEU A 234 -10.64 -1.65 -20.94
C LEU A 234 -11.35 -1.03 -19.72
N SER A 235 -11.61 0.28 -19.76
CA SER A 235 -12.18 1.00 -18.60
C SER A 235 -13.59 0.52 -18.22
N PHE A 236 -14.40 0.11 -19.20
CA PHE A 236 -15.76 -0.41 -18.93
C PHE A 236 -15.74 -1.65 -18.00
N TYR A 237 -14.62 -2.34 -17.91
CA TYR A 237 -14.49 -3.53 -17.07
C TYR A 237 -14.69 -3.23 -15.57
N PHE A 238 -14.47 -1.98 -15.19
CA PHE A 238 -14.56 -1.50 -13.81
C PHE A 238 -15.92 -0.85 -13.49
N GLU A 239 -16.77 -0.66 -14.52
CA GLU A 239 -18.08 -0.05 -14.35
C GLU A 239 -19.03 -0.94 -13.55
N LYS A 240 -19.97 -0.30 -12.85
CA LYS A 240 -21.08 -0.99 -12.18
C LYS A 240 -21.90 -1.73 -13.22
N PRO A 241 -22.10 -3.05 -13.08
CA PRO A 241 -22.97 -3.79 -14.01
C PRO A 241 -24.38 -3.19 -14.04
N ARG A 242 -25.01 -3.21 -15.19
CA ARG A 242 -26.45 -2.94 -15.31
C ARG A 242 -27.21 -4.18 -14.87
N ASN A 243 -28.34 -4.00 -14.21
CA ASN A 243 -29.27 -5.09 -13.88
C ASN A 243 -29.84 -5.69 -15.15
#